data_73ebcd8b940d0b4529e2120cbbeb9488
#
_entry.id   73ebcd8b940d0b4529e2120cbbeb9488
#
_cell.length_a   1.000
_cell.length_b   1.000
_cell.length_c   1.000
_cell.angle_alpha   90.00
_cell.angle_beta   90.00
_cell.angle_gamma   90.00
#
_symmetry.space_group_name_H-M   'P 1'
#
loop_
_entity.id
_entity.type
_entity.pdbx_description
1 polymer ?
#
loop_
_entity_poly.entity_id
_entity_poly.type
_entity_poly.pdbx_seq_one_letter_code
_entity_poly.pdbx_strand_id
1 'polypeptide(L)'
;MENVADILGENLRTVREEIEQAAFLCGRKLEEVTVMAVTKTHPAEYIRAALKSGLVHIGENRVTEGGRKIREIGKENAVFHAIGVLHRKEVRQAARDFHRIDAVDSLAILSELGRRKVKLPVLLEVNTSGEPAKKGFAPEAGVLEEALNLAADNMVNVMGLLTVGPLTQDMSMRRRAFSLLRELRDISAASSGNALPELSMGMSDDFAEAILEGATTVRLGRRLFGSRKR
;
A
#
# COMPACT_ATOMS: atom_id res chain seq x y z
N MET A 1 -8.38 29.65 9.25
CA MET A 1 -8.36 28.18 9.06
C MET A 1 -6.98 27.85 8.51
N GLU A 2 -6.24 27.00 9.17
CA GLU A 2 -4.95 26.54 8.65
C GLU A 2 -5.15 25.90 7.28
N ASN A 3 -4.32 26.31 6.33
CA ASN A 3 -4.34 25.80 4.97
C ASN A 3 -3.80 24.36 4.98
N VAL A 4 -4.48 23.41 4.33
CA VAL A 4 -4.04 22.02 4.24
C VAL A 4 -2.59 21.88 3.72
N ALA A 5 -2.16 22.79 2.88
CA ALA A 5 -0.79 22.78 2.34
C ALA A 5 0.27 23.12 3.41
N ASP A 6 -0.04 24.02 4.34
CA ASP A 6 0.88 24.40 5.42
C ASP A 6 1.04 23.24 6.42
N ILE A 7 -0.09 22.67 6.87
CA ILE A 7 -0.10 21.48 7.74
C ILE A 7 0.67 20.33 7.11
N LEU A 8 0.43 20.06 5.82
CA LEU A 8 1.11 18.99 5.10
C LEU A 8 2.62 19.27 4.99
N GLY A 9 3.03 20.51 4.72
CA GLY A 9 4.44 20.90 4.59
C GLY A 9 5.25 20.64 5.86
N GLU A 10 4.70 21.03 7.03
CA GLU A 10 5.32 20.80 8.32
C GLU A 10 5.40 19.31 8.66
N ASN A 11 4.27 18.62 8.51
CA ASN A 11 4.19 17.18 8.82
C ASN A 11 5.11 16.36 7.90
N LEU A 12 5.18 16.68 6.60
CA LEU A 12 6.01 15.98 5.64
C LEU A 12 7.50 16.10 5.96
N ARG A 13 7.95 17.28 6.44
CA ARG A 13 9.34 17.46 6.88
C ARG A 13 9.66 16.50 8.02
N THR A 14 8.85 16.48 9.08
CA THR A 14 9.05 15.57 10.22
C THR A 14 9.02 14.10 9.80
N VAL A 15 8.06 13.74 8.93
CA VAL A 15 7.97 12.37 8.39
C VAL A 15 9.22 11.99 7.61
N ARG A 16 9.77 12.88 6.78
CA ARG A 16 11.01 12.60 6.03
C ARG A 16 12.20 12.39 6.94
N GLU A 17 12.34 13.19 8.00
CA GLU A 17 13.40 13.03 9.02
C GLU A 17 13.29 11.67 9.72
N GLU A 18 12.07 11.27 10.12
CA GLU A 18 11.82 9.96 10.74
C GLU A 18 12.11 8.79 9.78
N ILE A 19 11.73 8.91 8.50
CA ILE A 19 12.03 7.89 7.45
C ILE A 19 13.53 7.79 7.24
N GLU A 20 14.22 8.92 7.11
CA GLU A 20 15.68 8.96 6.91
C GLU A 20 16.41 8.29 8.07
N GLN A 21 15.99 8.60 9.32
CA GLN A 21 16.55 7.97 10.51
C GLN A 21 16.32 6.45 10.51
N ALA A 22 15.09 6.00 10.23
CA ALA A 22 14.78 4.57 10.21
C ALA A 22 15.53 3.84 9.08
N ALA A 23 15.62 4.43 7.90
CA ALA A 23 16.37 3.90 6.77
C ALA A 23 17.87 3.80 7.08
N PHE A 24 18.45 4.84 7.65
CA PHE A 24 19.86 4.84 8.08
C PHE A 24 20.17 3.71 9.07
N LEU A 25 19.30 3.48 10.05
CA LEU A 25 19.48 2.42 11.06
C LEU A 25 19.51 1.01 10.46
N CYS A 26 18.93 0.79 9.29
CA CYS A 26 18.96 -0.50 8.57
C CYS A 26 19.82 -0.46 7.31
N GLY A 27 20.72 0.53 7.16
CA GLY A 27 21.69 0.63 6.06
C GLY A 27 21.07 0.98 4.71
N ARG A 28 19.88 1.58 4.70
CA ARG A 28 19.14 1.99 3.50
C ARG A 28 19.16 3.51 3.32
N LYS A 29 18.78 3.95 2.11
CA LYS A 29 18.63 5.37 1.78
C LYS A 29 17.15 5.78 1.81
N LEU A 30 16.91 7.08 2.03
CA LEU A 30 15.57 7.66 2.02
C LEU A 30 14.82 7.37 0.71
N GLU A 31 15.51 7.45 -0.41
CA GLU A 31 14.94 7.25 -1.75
C GLU A 31 14.44 5.83 -2.02
N GLU A 32 14.85 4.87 -1.20
CA GLU A 32 14.37 3.48 -1.26
C GLU A 32 12.99 3.28 -0.59
N VAL A 33 12.46 4.34 0.03
CA VAL A 33 11.18 4.30 0.72
C VAL A 33 10.19 5.27 0.07
N THR A 34 9.21 4.73 -0.61
CA THR A 34 8.11 5.51 -1.20
C THR A 34 7.11 5.93 -0.12
N VAL A 35 6.81 7.22 -0.05
CA VAL A 35 5.71 7.75 0.78
C VAL A 35 4.45 7.81 -0.05
N MET A 36 3.45 7.00 0.29
CA MET A 36 2.12 7.07 -0.30
C MET A 36 1.20 7.93 0.57
N ALA A 37 0.68 9.02 0.00
CA ALA A 37 -0.29 9.88 0.66
C ALA A 37 -1.70 9.23 0.60
N VAL A 38 -2.24 8.84 1.74
CA VAL A 38 -3.56 8.20 1.83
C VAL A 38 -4.63 9.27 2.04
N THR A 39 -5.38 9.57 0.99
CA THR A 39 -6.36 10.68 0.95
C THR A 39 -7.82 10.23 1.09
N LYS A 40 -8.04 8.97 1.51
CA LYS A 40 -9.39 8.46 1.78
C LYS A 40 -10.19 9.38 2.70
N THR A 41 -11.44 9.65 2.35
CA THR A 41 -12.38 10.53 3.08
C THR A 41 -12.04 12.02 3.08
N HIS A 42 -10.94 12.43 2.46
CA HIS A 42 -10.59 13.83 2.25
C HIS A 42 -11.02 14.28 0.84
N PRO A 43 -11.34 15.56 0.62
CA PRO A 43 -11.64 16.08 -0.71
C PRO A 43 -10.38 16.14 -1.60
N ALA A 44 -10.56 16.36 -2.91
CA ALA A 44 -9.49 16.34 -3.90
C ALA A 44 -8.42 17.42 -3.68
N GLU A 45 -8.73 18.47 -2.91
CA GLU A 45 -7.74 19.51 -2.54
C GLU A 45 -6.56 18.95 -1.74
N TYR A 46 -6.76 17.86 -0.97
CA TYR A 46 -5.70 17.16 -0.26
C TYR A 46 -4.73 16.46 -1.22
N ILE A 47 -5.25 15.92 -2.32
CA ILE A 47 -4.41 15.37 -3.39
C ILE A 47 -3.60 16.50 -4.05
N ARG A 48 -4.22 17.65 -4.37
CA ARG A 48 -3.51 18.81 -4.93
C ARG A 48 -2.40 19.30 -4.00
N ALA A 49 -2.65 19.34 -2.68
CA ALA A 49 -1.64 19.71 -1.69
C ALA A 49 -0.48 18.69 -1.67
N ALA A 50 -0.78 17.39 -1.69
CA ALA A 50 0.22 16.32 -1.75
C ALA A 50 1.11 16.45 -3.01
N LEU A 51 0.52 16.65 -4.18
CA LEU A 51 1.24 16.82 -5.43
C LEU A 51 2.16 18.05 -5.42
N LYS A 52 1.67 19.20 -4.89
CA LYS A 52 2.50 20.40 -4.72
C LYS A 52 3.70 20.19 -3.80
N SER A 53 3.59 19.26 -2.84
CA SER A 53 4.67 18.88 -1.92
C SER A 53 5.57 17.76 -2.47
N GLY A 54 5.37 17.33 -3.73
CA GLY A 54 6.15 16.30 -4.40
C GLY A 54 5.74 14.86 -4.06
N LEU A 55 4.60 14.65 -3.39
CA LEU A 55 4.04 13.31 -3.14
C LEU A 55 3.17 12.90 -4.33
N VAL A 56 3.69 12.05 -5.19
CA VAL A 56 3.01 11.62 -6.42
C VAL A 56 2.23 10.30 -6.27
N HIS A 57 2.51 9.50 -5.23
CA HIS A 57 1.78 8.26 -4.93
C HIS A 57 0.59 8.54 -4.02
N ILE A 58 -0.62 8.29 -4.53
CA ILE A 58 -1.89 8.60 -3.85
C ILE A 58 -2.68 7.32 -3.62
N GLY A 59 -3.01 7.04 -2.36
CA GLY A 59 -3.76 5.84 -1.96
C GLY A 59 -5.22 6.14 -1.63
N GLU A 60 -6.15 5.40 -2.23
CA GLU A 60 -7.59 5.49 -1.99
C GLU A 60 -8.19 4.13 -1.60
N ASN A 61 -9.01 4.11 -0.54
CA ASN A 61 -9.61 2.86 -0.05
C ASN A 61 -10.83 2.41 -0.86
N ARG A 62 -11.65 3.36 -1.33
CA ARG A 62 -12.90 3.08 -2.04
C ARG A 62 -12.74 3.43 -3.50
N VAL A 63 -12.95 2.44 -4.37
CA VAL A 63 -12.83 2.61 -5.83
C VAL A 63 -13.74 3.72 -6.36
N THR A 64 -14.97 3.81 -5.84
CA THR A 64 -15.94 4.85 -6.27
C THR A 64 -15.49 6.25 -5.88
N GLU A 65 -15.04 6.44 -4.62
CA GLU A 65 -14.52 7.72 -4.13
C GLU A 65 -13.25 8.12 -4.88
N GLY A 66 -12.29 7.20 -4.99
CA GLY A 66 -11.04 7.43 -5.70
C GLY A 66 -11.28 7.77 -7.17
N GLY A 67 -12.12 7.02 -7.88
CA GLY A 67 -12.43 7.29 -9.27
C GLY A 67 -13.05 8.67 -9.51
N ARG A 68 -13.84 9.20 -8.56
CA ARG A 68 -14.35 10.58 -8.63
C ARG A 68 -13.22 11.59 -8.51
N LYS A 69 -12.34 11.42 -7.52
CA LYS A 69 -11.20 12.32 -7.30
C LYS A 69 -10.19 12.27 -8.46
N ILE A 70 -9.94 11.08 -9.01
CA ILE A 70 -9.05 10.90 -10.17
C ILE A 70 -9.55 11.69 -11.37
N ARG A 71 -10.86 11.65 -11.66
CA ARG A 71 -11.44 12.46 -12.74
C ARG A 71 -11.33 13.97 -12.51
N GLU A 72 -11.37 14.40 -11.23
CA GLU A 72 -11.22 15.81 -10.87
C GLU A 72 -9.78 16.31 -10.94
N ILE A 73 -8.81 15.44 -10.62
CA ILE A 73 -7.37 15.76 -10.58
C ILE A 73 -6.72 15.61 -11.97
N GLY A 74 -7.19 14.66 -12.78
CA GLY A 74 -6.51 14.14 -13.97
C GLY A 74 -5.65 12.92 -13.61
N LYS A 75 -5.86 11.81 -14.30
CA LYS A 75 -5.17 10.54 -14.00
C LYS A 75 -3.65 10.65 -14.19
N GLU A 76 -3.21 11.46 -15.14
CA GLU A 76 -1.81 11.69 -15.52
C GLU A 76 -0.98 12.42 -14.47
N ASN A 77 -1.63 13.08 -13.50
CA ASN A 77 -0.95 13.94 -12.52
C ASN A 77 -0.39 13.20 -11.30
N ALA A 78 -0.79 11.95 -11.09
CA ALA A 78 -0.36 11.14 -9.94
C ALA A 78 -0.36 9.65 -10.26
N VAL A 79 0.30 8.86 -9.43
CA VAL A 79 0.17 7.40 -9.41
C VAL A 79 -0.91 7.03 -8.41
N PHE A 80 -2.08 6.65 -8.88
CA PHE A 80 -3.23 6.31 -8.03
C PHE A 80 -3.28 4.81 -7.72
N HIS A 81 -3.33 4.50 -6.44
CA HIS A 81 -3.36 3.14 -5.88
C HIS A 81 -4.73 2.84 -5.26
N ALA A 82 -5.38 1.76 -5.68
CA ALA A 82 -6.52 1.18 -4.97
C ALA A 82 -5.98 0.31 -3.83
N ILE A 83 -6.06 0.80 -2.59
CA ILE A 83 -5.44 0.18 -1.40
C ILE A 83 -6.47 -0.41 -0.41
N GLY A 84 -7.73 -0.40 -0.73
CA GLY A 84 -8.77 -1.00 0.12
C GLY A 84 -9.35 -2.27 -0.49
N VAL A 85 -10.12 -2.99 0.32
CA VAL A 85 -10.79 -4.23 -0.10
C VAL A 85 -11.53 -4.03 -1.41
N LEU A 86 -11.18 -4.87 -2.40
CA LEU A 86 -11.75 -4.81 -3.73
C LEU A 86 -12.81 -5.88 -3.91
N HIS A 87 -14.02 -5.49 -4.30
CA HIS A 87 -15.05 -6.45 -4.67
C HIS A 87 -14.98 -6.80 -6.16
N ARG A 88 -15.36 -8.02 -6.55
CA ARG A 88 -15.34 -8.49 -7.96
C ARG A 88 -16.04 -7.53 -8.93
N LYS A 89 -17.15 -6.92 -8.52
CA LYS A 89 -17.89 -5.93 -9.32
C LYS A 89 -17.12 -4.63 -9.56
N GLU A 90 -16.17 -4.29 -8.68
CA GLU A 90 -15.39 -3.05 -8.72
C GLU A 90 -14.09 -3.20 -9.55
N VAL A 91 -13.64 -4.43 -9.85
CA VAL A 91 -12.41 -4.70 -10.61
C VAL A 91 -12.36 -3.92 -11.93
N ARG A 92 -13.49 -3.88 -12.68
CA ARG A 92 -13.53 -3.12 -13.93
C ARG A 92 -13.32 -1.62 -13.74
N GLN A 93 -13.91 -1.05 -12.70
CA GLN A 93 -13.75 0.37 -12.39
C GLN A 93 -12.34 0.65 -11.88
N ALA A 94 -11.81 -0.18 -10.98
CA ALA A 94 -10.44 -0.05 -10.49
C ALA A 94 -9.42 -0.09 -11.65
N ALA A 95 -9.56 -1.05 -12.56
CA ALA A 95 -8.68 -1.19 -13.72
C ALA A 95 -8.72 0.03 -14.66
N ARG A 96 -9.89 0.68 -14.79
CA ARG A 96 -10.04 1.88 -15.62
C ARG A 96 -9.46 3.13 -14.96
N ASP A 97 -9.78 3.32 -13.68
CA ASP A 97 -9.55 4.60 -13.01
C ASP A 97 -8.16 4.66 -12.33
N PHE A 98 -7.64 3.55 -11.80
CA PHE A 98 -6.39 3.51 -11.05
C PHE A 98 -5.19 3.10 -11.90
N HIS A 99 -3.98 3.28 -11.37
CA HIS A 99 -2.73 2.81 -11.94
C HIS A 99 -2.29 1.48 -11.33
N ARG A 100 -2.72 1.19 -10.10
CA ARG A 100 -2.33 0.02 -9.33
C ARG A 100 -3.48 -0.49 -8.47
N ILE A 101 -3.44 -1.78 -8.16
CA ILE A 101 -4.36 -2.44 -7.22
C ILE A 101 -3.52 -3.12 -6.15
N ASP A 102 -3.39 -2.48 -4.99
CA ASP A 102 -2.44 -2.91 -3.95
C ASP A 102 -3.10 -3.72 -2.80
N ALA A 103 -4.35 -4.17 -2.95
CA ALA A 103 -5.06 -4.94 -1.92
C ALA A 103 -5.81 -6.13 -2.55
N VAL A 104 -5.06 -7.02 -3.19
CA VAL A 104 -5.61 -8.29 -3.72
C VAL A 104 -5.57 -9.32 -2.59
N ASP A 105 -6.72 -9.61 -2.01
CA ASP A 105 -6.89 -10.36 -0.76
C ASP A 105 -7.34 -11.83 -0.93
N SER A 106 -7.55 -12.28 -2.18
CA SER A 106 -8.13 -13.61 -2.42
C SER A 106 -7.93 -14.13 -3.84
N LEU A 107 -7.95 -15.44 -4.00
CA LEU A 107 -7.93 -16.12 -5.31
C LEU A 107 -9.10 -15.69 -6.21
N ALA A 108 -10.25 -15.36 -5.60
CA ALA A 108 -11.43 -14.90 -6.34
C ALA A 108 -11.20 -13.55 -7.03
N ILE A 109 -10.44 -12.64 -6.41
CA ILE A 109 -10.06 -11.36 -7.02
C ILE A 109 -8.98 -11.58 -8.07
N LEU A 110 -7.97 -12.44 -7.84
CA LEU A 110 -6.96 -12.81 -8.85
C LEU A 110 -7.62 -13.38 -10.11
N SER A 111 -8.53 -14.35 -9.97
CA SER A 111 -9.28 -14.93 -11.08
C SER A 111 -10.09 -13.86 -11.85
N GLU A 112 -10.71 -12.91 -11.14
CA GLU A 112 -11.48 -11.84 -11.78
C GLU A 112 -10.58 -10.85 -12.53
N LEU A 113 -9.40 -10.52 -12.00
CA LEU A 113 -8.39 -9.71 -12.68
C LEU A 113 -7.94 -10.37 -13.99
N GLY A 114 -7.63 -11.67 -13.96
CA GLY A 114 -7.26 -12.45 -15.14
C GLY A 114 -8.40 -12.53 -16.15
N ARG A 115 -9.61 -12.88 -15.72
CA ARG A 115 -10.80 -12.93 -16.59
C ARG A 115 -11.05 -11.61 -17.32
N ARG A 116 -10.75 -10.48 -16.68
CA ARG A 116 -10.87 -9.15 -17.28
C ARG A 116 -9.62 -8.68 -18.01
N LYS A 117 -8.56 -9.49 -18.04
CA LYS A 117 -7.26 -9.17 -18.67
C LYS A 117 -6.67 -7.86 -18.16
N VAL A 118 -6.79 -7.62 -16.83
CA VAL A 118 -6.22 -6.42 -16.18
C VAL A 118 -4.70 -6.51 -16.22
N LYS A 119 -4.05 -5.46 -16.72
CA LYS A 119 -2.58 -5.38 -16.88
C LYS A 119 -1.91 -4.49 -15.83
N LEU A 120 -2.68 -3.95 -14.89
CA LEU A 120 -2.11 -3.12 -13.83
C LEU A 120 -1.24 -3.95 -12.89
N PRO A 121 -0.15 -3.37 -12.36
CA PRO A 121 0.60 -3.99 -11.28
C PRO A 121 -0.27 -4.15 -10.03
N VAL A 122 -0.12 -5.28 -9.34
CA VAL A 122 -0.87 -5.58 -8.13
C VAL A 122 0.05 -6.00 -6.99
N LEU A 123 -0.42 -5.83 -5.73
CA LEU A 123 0.19 -6.44 -4.55
C LEU A 123 -0.80 -7.43 -3.94
N LEU A 124 -0.29 -8.55 -3.43
CA LEU A 124 -1.08 -9.50 -2.64
C LEU A 124 -1.14 -9.02 -1.19
N GLU A 125 -2.35 -8.85 -0.65
CA GLU A 125 -2.56 -8.52 0.75
C GLU A 125 -2.46 -9.79 1.60
N VAL A 126 -1.55 -9.79 2.59
CA VAL A 126 -1.32 -10.91 3.50
C VAL A 126 -1.67 -10.49 4.92
N ASN A 127 -2.44 -11.29 5.64
CA ASN A 127 -2.77 -11.02 7.03
C ASN A 127 -1.69 -11.54 7.98
N THR A 128 -0.66 -10.74 8.21
CA THR A 128 0.41 -11.05 9.17
C THR A 128 0.11 -10.58 10.59
N SER A 129 -1.05 -9.95 10.83
CA SER A 129 -1.40 -9.38 12.14
C SER A 129 -1.85 -10.42 13.17
N GLY A 130 -2.25 -11.61 12.72
CA GLY A 130 -2.88 -12.62 13.58
C GLY A 130 -4.35 -12.34 13.95
N GLU A 131 -4.94 -11.24 13.44
CA GLU A 131 -6.32 -10.86 13.72
C GLU A 131 -7.28 -11.50 12.68
N PRO A 132 -8.16 -12.45 13.06
CA PRO A 132 -9.02 -13.17 12.10
C PRO A 132 -10.00 -12.28 11.31
N ALA A 133 -10.31 -11.10 11.86
CA ALA A 133 -11.23 -10.16 11.21
C ALA A 133 -10.59 -9.38 10.05
N LYS A 134 -9.26 -9.37 9.95
CA LYS A 134 -8.56 -8.70 8.85
C LYS A 134 -8.57 -9.54 7.58
N LYS A 135 -8.65 -8.85 6.46
CA LYS A 135 -8.57 -9.44 5.13
C LYS A 135 -7.14 -9.81 4.76
N GLY A 136 -6.99 -10.52 3.66
CA GLY A 136 -5.71 -10.95 3.12
C GLY A 136 -5.57 -12.46 3.07
N PHE A 137 -4.58 -12.92 2.33
CA PHE A 137 -4.17 -14.32 2.31
C PHE A 137 -3.63 -14.74 3.68
N ALA A 138 -3.79 -16.02 4.03
CA ALA A 138 -3.12 -16.56 5.21
C ALA A 138 -1.60 -16.41 5.07
N PRO A 139 -0.86 -16.15 6.18
CA PRO A 139 0.57 -15.92 6.15
C PRO A 139 1.36 -17.24 6.07
N GLU A 140 1.13 -17.99 5.03
CA GLU A 140 1.68 -19.31 4.76
C GLU A 140 2.27 -19.37 3.34
N ALA A 141 3.49 -19.89 3.21
CA ALA A 141 4.19 -19.95 1.93
C ALA A 141 3.41 -20.71 0.85
N GLY A 142 2.78 -21.82 1.20
CA GLY A 142 1.96 -22.61 0.26
C GLY A 142 0.73 -21.88 -0.26
N VAL A 143 0.10 -21.03 0.58
CA VAL A 143 -1.05 -20.19 0.16
C VAL A 143 -0.60 -19.12 -0.83
N LEU A 144 0.58 -18.53 -0.61
CA LEU A 144 1.13 -17.53 -1.53
C LEU A 144 1.62 -18.17 -2.83
N GLU A 145 2.17 -19.37 -2.77
CA GLU A 145 2.56 -20.13 -3.96
C GLU A 145 1.33 -20.43 -4.84
N GLU A 146 0.21 -20.89 -4.27
CA GLU A 146 -1.05 -21.05 -4.99
C GLU A 146 -1.52 -19.75 -5.64
N ALA A 147 -1.47 -18.64 -4.88
CA ALA A 147 -1.87 -17.33 -5.38
C ALA A 147 -0.97 -16.84 -6.53
N LEU A 148 0.34 -17.04 -6.44
CA LEU A 148 1.30 -16.66 -7.48
C LEU A 148 1.16 -17.52 -8.74
N ASN A 149 0.96 -18.83 -8.58
CA ASN A 149 0.69 -19.74 -9.71
C ASN A 149 -0.59 -19.32 -10.44
N LEU A 150 -1.67 -19.06 -9.70
CA LEU A 150 -2.92 -18.57 -10.29
C LEU A 150 -2.74 -17.21 -10.98
N ALA A 151 -1.92 -16.31 -10.40
CA ALA A 151 -1.62 -15.03 -11.01
C ALA A 151 -0.85 -15.21 -12.33
N ALA A 152 0.14 -16.09 -12.38
CA ALA A 152 0.92 -16.41 -13.58
C ALA A 152 0.03 -17.00 -14.69
N ASP A 153 -0.82 -17.98 -14.38
CA ASP A 153 -1.77 -18.59 -15.30
C ASP A 153 -2.75 -17.57 -15.90
N ASN A 154 -3.09 -16.55 -15.14
CA ASN A 154 -3.99 -15.47 -15.55
C ASN A 154 -3.26 -14.22 -16.07
N MET A 155 -1.95 -14.25 -16.17
CA MET A 155 -1.10 -13.11 -16.61
C MET A 155 -1.34 -11.83 -15.77
N VAL A 156 -1.58 -11.98 -14.48
CA VAL A 156 -1.68 -10.88 -13.52
C VAL A 156 -0.29 -10.51 -13.02
N ASN A 157 0.07 -9.23 -13.13
CA ASN A 157 1.40 -8.72 -12.79
C ASN A 157 1.52 -8.46 -11.28
N VAL A 158 2.00 -9.44 -10.52
CA VAL A 158 2.25 -9.33 -9.07
C VAL A 158 3.63 -8.72 -8.83
N MET A 159 3.67 -7.55 -8.17
CA MET A 159 4.91 -6.81 -7.88
C MET A 159 5.42 -7.01 -6.45
N GLY A 160 4.65 -7.64 -5.59
CA GLY A 160 5.04 -7.83 -4.20
C GLY A 160 3.88 -8.07 -3.26
N LEU A 161 4.12 -7.83 -1.98
CA LEU A 161 3.17 -8.09 -0.90
C LEU A 161 2.78 -6.80 -0.16
N LEU A 162 1.58 -6.82 0.42
CA LEU A 162 1.07 -5.77 1.30
C LEU A 162 0.57 -6.39 2.60
N THR A 163 0.75 -5.69 3.73
CA THR A 163 0.05 -6.00 4.99
C THR A 163 -0.39 -4.76 5.75
N VAL A 164 -1.40 -4.95 6.58
CA VAL A 164 -1.81 -3.99 7.62
C VAL A 164 -1.37 -4.54 8.97
N GLY A 165 -0.40 -3.90 9.60
CA GLY A 165 0.15 -4.28 10.89
C GLY A 165 -0.89 -4.45 11.99
N PRO A 166 -0.58 -5.15 13.10
CA PRO A 166 -1.50 -5.34 14.22
C PRO A 166 -1.82 -4.00 14.90
N LEU A 167 -3.04 -3.88 15.40
CA LEU A 167 -3.46 -2.70 16.17
C LEU A 167 -2.96 -2.83 17.62
N THR A 168 -1.69 -2.50 17.85
CA THR A 168 -1.03 -2.59 19.16
C THR A 168 -0.02 -1.46 19.33
N GLN A 169 0.36 -1.16 20.58
CA GLN A 169 1.49 -0.30 20.91
C GLN A 169 2.80 -1.08 21.14
N ASP A 170 2.73 -2.40 21.15
CA ASP A 170 3.90 -3.26 21.28
C ASP A 170 4.71 -3.27 19.97
N MET A 171 5.87 -2.63 20.01
CA MET A 171 6.80 -2.53 18.88
C MET A 171 7.30 -3.91 18.43
N SER A 172 7.47 -4.86 19.37
CA SER A 172 7.95 -6.20 19.04
C SER A 172 6.93 -6.98 18.20
N MET A 173 5.65 -6.86 18.55
CA MET A 173 4.56 -7.45 17.77
C MET A 173 4.44 -6.81 16.38
N ARG A 174 4.57 -5.48 16.27
CA ARG A 174 4.58 -4.78 14.97
C ARG A 174 5.71 -5.27 14.08
N ARG A 175 6.94 -5.27 14.61
CA ARG A 175 8.13 -5.73 13.87
C ARG A 175 8.00 -7.18 13.44
N ARG A 176 7.50 -8.06 14.32
CA ARG A 176 7.27 -9.47 13.98
C ARG A 176 6.31 -9.65 12.80
N ALA A 177 5.22 -8.86 12.75
CA ALA A 177 4.28 -8.92 11.63
C ALA A 177 4.92 -8.45 10.31
N PHE A 178 5.77 -7.41 10.35
CA PHE A 178 6.47 -6.91 9.16
C PHE A 178 7.62 -7.83 8.73
N SER A 179 8.39 -8.38 9.68
CA SER A 179 9.42 -9.39 9.39
C SER A 179 8.81 -10.62 8.71
N LEU A 180 7.67 -11.12 9.22
CA LEU A 180 6.95 -12.23 8.60
C LEU A 180 6.56 -11.93 7.15
N LEU A 181 6.08 -10.72 6.84
CA LEU A 181 5.78 -10.35 5.46
C LEU A 181 7.02 -10.38 4.57
N ARG A 182 8.14 -9.84 5.05
CA ARG A 182 9.42 -9.87 4.32
C ARG A 182 9.88 -11.30 4.06
N GLU A 183 9.88 -12.16 5.08
CA GLU A 183 10.27 -13.56 4.97
C GLU A 183 9.40 -14.30 3.95
N LEU A 184 8.08 -14.10 4.00
CA LEU A 184 7.15 -14.68 3.03
C LEU A 184 7.42 -14.18 1.62
N ARG A 185 7.72 -12.88 1.42
CA ARG A 185 8.12 -12.33 0.12
C ARG A 185 9.39 -13.00 -0.39
N ASP A 186 10.41 -13.17 0.45
CA ASP A 186 11.69 -13.73 0.07
C ASP A 186 11.54 -15.22 -0.33
N ILE A 187 10.79 -15.99 0.45
CA ILE A 187 10.46 -17.39 0.12
C ILE A 187 9.68 -17.46 -1.20
N SER A 188 8.65 -16.63 -1.35
CA SER A 188 7.80 -16.63 -2.55
C SER A 188 8.55 -16.19 -3.80
N ALA A 189 9.46 -15.23 -3.68
CA ALA A 189 10.31 -14.80 -4.78
C ALA A 189 11.25 -15.93 -5.23
N ALA A 190 11.89 -16.63 -4.28
CA ALA A 190 12.77 -17.74 -4.57
C ALA A 190 12.05 -18.94 -5.23
N SER A 191 10.84 -19.27 -4.78
CA SER A 191 10.05 -20.39 -5.32
C SER A 191 9.43 -20.12 -6.67
N SER A 192 8.90 -18.89 -6.89
CA SER A 192 8.18 -18.54 -8.12
C SER A 192 9.08 -18.01 -9.24
N GLY A 193 10.34 -17.65 -8.94
CA GLY A 193 11.23 -16.95 -9.86
C GLY A 193 10.85 -15.49 -10.15
N ASN A 194 9.82 -14.94 -9.47
CA ASN A 194 9.42 -13.54 -9.55
C ASN A 194 10.17 -12.71 -8.50
N ALA A 195 10.71 -11.57 -8.88
CA ALA A 195 11.51 -10.74 -7.96
C ALA A 195 10.72 -10.21 -6.76
N LEU A 196 9.40 -9.97 -6.89
CA LEU A 196 8.51 -9.39 -5.87
C LEU A 196 9.16 -8.21 -5.13
N PRO A 197 9.59 -7.14 -5.83
CA PRO A 197 10.46 -6.12 -5.25
C PRO A 197 9.77 -5.25 -4.19
N GLU A 198 8.45 -5.31 -4.09
CA GLU A 198 7.68 -4.36 -3.29
C GLU A 198 7.15 -4.97 -1.98
N LEU A 199 7.36 -4.25 -0.88
CA LEU A 199 6.75 -4.47 0.42
C LEU A 199 6.01 -3.21 0.85
N SER A 200 4.68 -3.22 0.68
CA SER A 200 3.82 -2.12 1.14
C SER A 200 3.34 -2.42 2.56
N MET A 201 3.99 -1.83 3.54
CA MET A 201 3.68 -2.02 4.96
C MET A 201 4.08 -0.80 5.77
N GLY A 202 3.46 -0.60 6.91
CA GLY A 202 3.64 0.59 7.74
C GLY A 202 2.65 1.72 7.41
N MET A 203 2.08 2.25 8.48
CA MET A 203 1.13 3.36 8.47
C MET A 203 1.57 4.43 9.46
N SER A 204 0.71 5.40 9.75
CA SER A 204 1.02 6.59 10.56
C SER A 204 1.62 6.29 11.95
N ASP A 205 1.36 5.12 12.52
CA ASP A 205 1.77 4.79 13.89
C ASP A 205 2.90 3.75 13.95
N ASP A 206 3.27 3.13 12.81
CA ASP A 206 4.18 1.98 12.78
C ASP A 206 5.10 1.96 11.53
N PHE A 207 5.20 3.08 10.79
CA PHE A 207 6.00 3.11 9.55
C PHE A 207 7.51 3.00 9.82
N ALA A 208 7.99 3.49 10.96
CA ALA A 208 9.41 3.39 11.30
C ALA A 208 9.82 1.92 11.50
N GLU A 209 9.01 1.15 12.27
CA GLU A 209 9.21 -0.29 12.46
C GLU A 209 9.12 -1.05 11.12
N ALA A 210 8.19 -0.66 10.24
CA ALA A 210 8.07 -1.26 8.92
C ALA A 210 9.31 -1.02 8.04
N ILE A 211 9.91 0.18 8.09
CA ILE A 211 11.14 0.50 7.36
C ILE A 211 12.30 -0.34 7.85
N LEU A 212 12.45 -0.51 9.17
CA LEU A 212 13.46 -1.38 9.76
C LEU A 212 13.33 -2.84 9.29
N GLU A 213 12.11 -3.27 8.95
CA GLU A 213 11.83 -4.61 8.43
C GLU A 213 11.76 -4.67 6.89
N GLY A 214 12.18 -3.60 6.18
CA GLY A 214 12.36 -3.61 4.74
C GLY A 214 11.19 -3.06 3.92
N ALA A 215 10.27 -2.28 4.49
CA ALA A 215 9.22 -1.62 3.73
C ALA A 215 9.79 -0.81 2.56
N THR A 216 9.24 -0.99 1.37
CA THR A 216 9.54 -0.17 0.19
C THR A 216 8.51 0.94 -0.01
N THR A 217 7.31 0.78 0.57
CA THR A 217 6.24 1.77 0.54
C THR A 217 5.56 1.86 1.91
N VAL A 218 5.48 3.08 2.44
CA VAL A 218 4.72 3.40 3.65
C VAL A 218 3.46 4.22 3.30
N ARG A 219 2.32 3.92 3.95
CA ARG A 219 1.01 4.49 3.63
C ARG A 219 0.56 5.46 4.72
N LEU A 220 0.73 6.74 4.48
CA LEU A 220 0.54 7.78 5.48
C LEU A 220 -0.72 8.63 5.20
N GLY A 221 -1.62 8.69 6.16
CA GLY A 221 -2.80 9.57 6.16
C GLY A 221 -2.71 10.59 7.28
N ARG A 222 -3.00 10.17 8.52
CA ARG A 222 -3.03 11.06 9.70
C ARG A 222 -1.70 11.77 9.97
N ARG A 223 -0.57 11.12 9.71
CA ARG A 223 0.77 11.73 9.87
C ARG A 223 1.00 12.89 8.89
N LEU A 224 0.38 12.85 7.71
CA LEU A 224 0.52 13.91 6.71
C LEU A 224 -0.55 14.99 6.88
N PHE A 225 -1.81 14.61 7.08
CA PHE A 225 -2.95 15.52 7.00
C PHE A 225 -3.57 15.89 8.34
N GLY A 226 -3.01 15.37 9.43
CA GLY A 226 -3.58 15.55 10.78
C GLY A 226 -4.76 14.61 11.06
N SER A 227 -5.27 14.70 12.30
CA SER A 227 -6.47 13.96 12.70
C SER A 227 -7.70 14.54 12.02
N ARG A 228 -8.62 13.65 11.62
CA ARG A 228 -9.89 14.07 11.00
C ARG A 228 -10.69 14.94 11.99
N LYS A 229 -11.09 16.11 11.56
CA LYS A 229 -12.15 16.84 12.27
C LYS A 229 -13.45 16.02 12.08
N ARG A 230 -14.02 15.56 13.20
CA ARG A 230 -15.32 14.87 13.22
C ARG A 230 -16.42 15.84 12.86
#